data_83328712ec408296eee5ea4b8283ca16
#
_entry.id   83328712ec408296eee5ea4b8283ca16
#
_cell.length_a   1.000
_cell.length_b   1.000
_cell.length_c   1.000
_cell.angle_alpha   90.00
_cell.angle_beta   90.00
_cell.angle_gamma   90.00
#
_symmetry.space_group_name_H-M   'P 1'
#
loop_
_entity.id
_entity.type
_entity.pdbx_description
1 polymer ?
#
loop_
_entity_poly.entity_id
_entity_poly.type
_entity_poly.pdbx_seq_one_letter_code
_entity_poly.pdbx_strand_id
1 'polypeptide(L)'
;QNGSVVVFENGETSATILKQFTIRNGSGTGAGLHLDYQSSPLLENLLITDNTGGHGGGMFIVNGSSPLIRNVVIKDNIGSEGGGIAFQAGGSPKLENVLIHNNTAGSFGGGIYCGAQHMSLTNVTITENSSNAGGGSIYFAYQNSDDSDERPIITNSIFWDNSPQEFYSYDPDGEVEGSFEISYSNIENGQDSVVVDGSSEPVWGSGNIDVDPMFVDTANGNYNLLASSQLINAGHPDSTDSDGSRADMGAYPYLNSYSGPTWYITESGNDTTATGASDDPFRSIQAGINFSSDADSVTAAAGTYVENINFRGRNIKVAGENRE
;
A
#
# COMPACT_ATOMS: atom_id res chain seq x y z
N GLN A 1 -21.87 -10.02 -18.50
CA GLN A 1 -21.43 -8.96 -19.41
C GLN A 1 -20.19 -9.48 -20.15
N ASN A 2 -20.12 -9.33 -21.46
CA ASN A 2 -18.94 -9.74 -22.23
C ASN A 2 -18.12 -8.48 -22.55
N GLY A 3 -17.05 -8.24 -21.81
CA GLY A 3 -16.15 -7.10 -21.99
C GLY A 3 -15.90 -6.32 -20.70
N SER A 4 -15.09 -5.28 -20.79
CA SER A 4 -14.80 -4.37 -19.68
C SER A 4 -16.06 -3.59 -19.26
N VAL A 5 -16.16 -3.29 -17.97
CA VAL A 5 -17.30 -2.52 -17.45
C VAL A 5 -17.18 -1.06 -17.86
N VAL A 6 -15.96 -0.51 -17.82
CA VAL A 6 -15.63 0.85 -18.23
C VAL A 6 -14.42 0.82 -19.16
N VAL A 7 -14.48 1.63 -20.23
CA VAL A 7 -13.40 1.75 -21.21
C VAL A 7 -13.06 3.22 -21.43
N PHE A 8 -11.77 3.53 -21.43
CA PHE A 8 -11.19 4.79 -21.85
C PHE A 8 -10.23 4.49 -23.02
N GLU A 9 -10.52 5.00 -24.21
CA GLU A 9 -9.79 4.66 -25.44
C GLU A 9 -9.70 5.80 -26.44
N ASN A 10 -9.95 7.04 -26.01
CA ASN A 10 -9.98 8.21 -26.90
C ASN A 10 -9.03 9.33 -26.42
N GLY A 11 -7.99 8.99 -25.68
CA GLY A 11 -7.04 9.97 -25.16
C GLY A 11 -7.65 10.88 -24.08
N GLU A 12 -8.52 10.32 -23.23
CA GLU A 12 -9.09 11.05 -22.11
C GLU A 12 -7.97 11.58 -21.20
N THR A 13 -8.09 12.84 -20.80
CA THR A 13 -7.07 13.49 -19.96
C THR A 13 -7.48 13.48 -18.48
N SER A 14 -6.62 14.04 -17.61
CA SER A 14 -6.92 14.24 -16.19
C SER A 14 -8.15 15.11 -15.89
N ALA A 15 -8.71 15.79 -16.89
CA ALA A 15 -9.99 16.48 -16.78
C ALA A 15 -11.20 15.52 -16.79
N THR A 16 -10.99 14.27 -17.25
CA THR A 16 -12.00 13.21 -17.19
C THR A 16 -11.87 12.53 -15.82
N ILE A 17 -12.95 12.52 -15.06
CA ILE A 17 -13.01 12.00 -13.70
C ILE A 17 -14.06 10.91 -13.60
N LEU A 18 -13.65 9.72 -13.15
CA LEU A 18 -14.55 8.64 -12.73
C LEU A 18 -14.45 8.48 -11.22
N LYS A 19 -15.55 8.65 -10.49
CA LYS A 19 -15.53 8.57 -9.04
C LYS A 19 -16.79 8.01 -8.41
N GLN A 20 -16.62 7.41 -7.22
CA GLN A 20 -17.73 6.95 -6.36
C GLN A 20 -18.60 5.85 -7.00
N PHE A 21 -17.96 4.92 -7.73
CA PHE A 21 -18.65 3.76 -8.30
C PHE A 21 -18.09 2.44 -7.75
N THR A 22 -18.95 1.43 -7.72
CA THR A 22 -18.53 0.03 -7.66
C THR A 22 -18.52 -0.55 -9.06
N ILE A 23 -17.37 -1.06 -9.51
CA ILE A 23 -17.13 -1.63 -10.84
C ILE A 23 -16.93 -3.13 -10.68
N ARG A 24 -17.88 -3.93 -11.19
CA ARG A 24 -17.87 -5.38 -10.97
C ARG A 24 -18.53 -6.18 -12.08
N ASN A 25 -18.26 -7.49 -12.05
CA ASN A 25 -18.81 -8.47 -13.00
C ASN A 25 -18.40 -8.21 -14.45
N GLY A 26 -17.28 -7.55 -14.66
CA GLY A 26 -16.65 -7.43 -15.97
C GLY A 26 -15.98 -8.73 -16.39
N SER A 27 -15.79 -8.91 -17.69
CA SER A 27 -15.05 -10.01 -18.28
C SER A 27 -14.24 -9.55 -19.50
N GLY A 28 -13.25 -10.32 -19.90
CA GLY A 28 -12.39 -9.97 -21.03
C GLY A 28 -11.05 -9.37 -20.59
N THR A 29 -10.35 -8.69 -21.48
CA THR A 29 -9.10 -8.00 -21.17
C THR A 29 -9.41 -6.71 -20.43
N GLY A 30 -8.80 -6.49 -19.24
CA GLY A 30 -9.12 -5.36 -18.39
C GLY A 30 -10.59 -5.37 -17.93
N ALA A 31 -10.98 -6.44 -17.25
CA ALA A 31 -12.39 -6.76 -17.05
C ALA A 31 -13.19 -5.66 -16.31
N GLY A 32 -12.63 -5.07 -15.24
CA GLY A 32 -13.27 -3.94 -14.58
C GLY A 32 -13.10 -2.66 -15.38
N LEU A 33 -11.87 -2.20 -15.57
CA LEU A 33 -11.53 -1.01 -16.37
C LEU A 33 -10.45 -1.34 -17.42
N HIS A 34 -10.65 -0.79 -18.61
CA HIS A 34 -9.65 -0.81 -19.67
C HIS A 34 -9.28 0.62 -20.08
N LEU A 35 -8.00 0.96 -19.98
CA LEU A 35 -7.45 2.26 -20.37
C LEU A 35 -6.43 2.04 -21.49
N ASP A 36 -6.68 2.67 -22.65
CA ASP A 36 -5.86 2.53 -23.84
C ASP A 36 -5.64 3.90 -24.52
N TYR A 37 -4.83 3.95 -25.56
CA TYR A 37 -4.60 5.15 -26.40
C TYR A 37 -4.23 6.41 -25.62
N GLN A 38 -3.27 6.28 -24.65
CA GLN A 38 -2.80 7.41 -23.81
C GLN A 38 -3.88 8.05 -22.95
N SER A 39 -4.92 7.31 -22.62
CA SER A 39 -5.99 7.78 -21.75
C SER A 39 -5.53 7.88 -20.30
N SER A 40 -5.62 9.05 -19.72
CA SER A 40 -5.04 9.39 -18.41
C SER A 40 -6.05 10.10 -17.50
N PRO A 41 -7.22 9.46 -17.20
CA PRO A 41 -8.24 10.06 -16.36
C PRO A 41 -7.82 10.08 -14.87
N LEU A 42 -8.57 10.83 -14.07
CA LEU A 42 -8.59 10.68 -12.61
C LEU A 42 -9.61 9.59 -12.23
N LEU A 43 -9.13 8.55 -11.54
CA LEU A 43 -9.93 7.47 -10.96
C LEU A 43 -9.93 7.64 -9.43
N GLU A 44 -11.08 7.98 -8.85
CA GLU A 44 -11.12 8.40 -7.44
C GLU A 44 -12.28 7.77 -6.67
N ASN A 45 -12.01 7.30 -5.43
CA ASN A 45 -13.03 6.73 -4.54
C ASN A 45 -13.85 5.61 -5.22
N LEU A 46 -13.16 4.64 -5.85
CA LEU A 46 -13.78 3.50 -6.53
C LEU A 46 -13.61 2.23 -5.70
N LEU A 47 -14.57 1.31 -5.84
CA LEU A 47 -14.44 -0.09 -5.48
C LEU A 47 -14.45 -0.92 -6.77
N ILE A 48 -13.35 -1.65 -7.05
CA ILE A 48 -13.20 -2.50 -8.23
C ILE A 48 -13.10 -3.93 -7.75
N THR A 49 -14.15 -4.71 -7.96
CA THR A 49 -14.29 -6.03 -7.32
C THR A 49 -15.01 -7.03 -8.21
N ASP A 50 -14.76 -8.32 -7.99
CA ASP A 50 -15.48 -9.43 -8.67
C ASP A 50 -15.40 -9.34 -10.20
N ASN A 51 -14.28 -8.90 -10.77
CA ASN A 51 -14.04 -8.90 -12.20
C ASN A 51 -13.11 -10.05 -12.58
N THR A 52 -13.34 -10.64 -13.76
CA THR A 52 -12.52 -11.77 -14.22
C THR A 52 -12.07 -11.54 -15.66
N GLY A 53 -10.76 -11.43 -15.88
CA GLY A 53 -10.22 -11.05 -17.16
C GLY A 53 -8.94 -11.77 -17.57
N GLY A 54 -8.44 -11.43 -18.73
CA GLY A 54 -7.14 -11.87 -19.22
C GLY A 54 -6.01 -11.08 -18.55
N HIS A 55 -5.68 -9.92 -19.07
CA HIS A 55 -4.76 -8.99 -18.43
C HIS A 55 -5.53 -8.03 -17.54
N GLY A 56 -5.08 -7.84 -16.29
CA GLY A 56 -5.74 -6.97 -15.34
C GLY A 56 -7.17 -7.37 -15.00
N GLY A 57 -7.36 -8.27 -14.06
CA GLY A 57 -8.70 -8.66 -13.62
C GLY A 57 -9.54 -7.45 -13.22
N GLY A 58 -9.00 -6.58 -12.35
CA GLY A 58 -9.61 -5.32 -11.98
C GLY A 58 -9.40 -4.24 -13.04
N MET A 59 -8.14 -3.98 -13.43
CA MET A 59 -7.79 -2.92 -14.40
C MET A 59 -6.69 -3.36 -15.36
N PHE A 60 -6.83 -2.99 -16.64
CA PHE A 60 -5.77 -3.08 -17.63
C PHE A 60 -5.45 -1.69 -18.19
N ILE A 61 -4.20 -1.28 -18.07
CA ILE A 61 -3.71 0.05 -18.44
C ILE A 61 -2.57 -0.14 -19.42
N VAL A 62 -2.72 0.38 -20.64
CA VAL A 62 -1.83 0.05 -21.75
C VAL A 62 -1.59 1.26 -22.68
N ASN A 63 -0.60 1.14 -23.57
CA ASN A 63 -0.32 2.09 -24.66
C ASN A 63 -0.15 3.54 -24.19
N GLY A 64 0.74 3.75 -23.18
CA GLY A 64 1.10 5.07 -22.70
C GLY A 64 0.04 5.75 -21.81
N SER A 65 -0.97 5.02 -21.38
CA SER A 65 -1.97 5.54 -20.45
C SER A 65 -1.38 5.78 -19.06
N SER A 66 -1.66 6.94 -18.46
CA SER A 66 -1.04 7.41 -17.22
C SER A 66 -2.08 7.97 -16.24
N PRO A 67 -3.05 7.16 -15.78
CA PRO A 67 -4.07 7.63 -14.86
C PRO A 67 -3.50 7.98 -13.48
N LEU A 68 -4.16 8.91 -12.80
CA LEU A 68 -4.05 9.06 -11.36
C LEU A 68 -5.16 8.23 -10.70
N ILE A 69 -4.75 7.24 -9.90
CA ILE A 69 -5.62 6.32 -9.16
C ILE A 69 -5.51 6.68 -7.68
N ARG A 70 -6.59 7.20 -7.09
CA ARG A 70 -6.54 7.71 -5.72
C ARG A 70 -7.74 7.27 -4.88
N ASN A 71 -7.47 6.85 -3.63
CA ASN A 71 -8.49 6.39 -2.70
C ASN A 71 -9.34 5.26 -3.31
N VAL A 72 -8.72 4.27 -3.92
CA VAL A 72 -9.38 3.17 -4.63
C VAL A 72 -9.12 1.84 -3.90
N VAL A 73 -10.16 1.01 -3.82
CA VAL A 73 -10.04 -0.38 -3.36
C VAL A 73 -10.19 -1.30 -4.56
N ILE A 74 -9.22 -2.21 -4.73
CA ILE A 74 -9.16 -3.20 -5.81
C ILE A 74 -9.06 -4.58 -5.18
N LYS A 75 -10.14 -5.36 -5.24
CA LYS A 75 -10.18 -6.62 -4.51
C LYS A 75 -10.98 -7.71 -5.22
N ASP A 76 -10.71 -8.96 -4.84
CA ASP A 76 -11.48 -10.11 -5.30
C ASP A 76 -11.56 -10.20 -6.84
N ASN A 77 -10.53 -9.70 -7.57
CA ASN A 77 -10.47 -9.78 -9.01
C ASN A 77 -9.54 -10.93 -9.46
N ILE A 78 -9.82 -11.49 -10.62
CA ILE A 78 -9.06 -12.60 -11.19
C ILE A 78 -8.54 -12.21 -12.57
N GLY A 79 -7.22 -12.27 -12.76
CA GLY A 79 -6.56 -12.04 -14.05
C GLY A 79 -5.64 -13.20 -14.43
N SER A 80 -5.23 -13.28 -15.69
CA SER A 80 -4.12 -14.16 -16.05
C SER A 80 -2.78 -13.56 -15.62
N GLU A 81 -2.62 -12.26 -15.85
CA GLU A 81 -1.53 -11.40 -15.38
C GLU A 81 -2.13 -10.17 -14.74
N GLY A 82 -1.64 -9.80 -13.56
CA GLY A 82 -2.23 -8.73 -12.77
C GLY A 82 -3.64 -9.06 -12.29
N GLY A 83 -3.77 -9.81 -11.21
CA GLY A 83 -5.09 -10.12 -10.65
C GLY A 83 -5.88 -8.85 -10.36
N GLY A 84 -5.24 -7.87 -9.68
CA GLY A 84 -5.78 -6.54 -9.47
C GLY A 84 -5.59 -5.65 -10.69
N ILE A 85 -4.34 -5.36 -11.06
CA ILE A 85 -3.97 -4.40 -12.11
C ILE A 85 -2.89 -5.01 -13.02
N ALA A 86 -2.99 -4.80 -14.33
CA ALA A 86 -1.89 -4.98 -15.25
C ALA A 86 -1.55 -3.66 -15.95
N PHE A 87 -0.26 -3.29 -15.91
CA PHE A 87 0.31 -2.18 -16.66
C PHE A 87 1.18 -2.73 -17.78
N GLN A 88 0.97 -2.28 -19.01
CA GLN A 88 1.76 -2.71 -20.17
C GLN A 88 2.02 -1.56 -21.16
N ALA A 89 3.12 -1.67 -21.91
CA ALA A 89 3.43 -0.77 -23.02
C ALA A 89 3.49 0.72 -22.66
N GLY A 90 4.34 1.05 -21.69
CA GLY A 90 4.67 2.43 -21.35
C GLY A 90 3.64 3.12 -20.43
N GLY A 91 3.82 4.43 -20.27
CA GLY A 91 2.99 5.23 -19.36
C GLY A 91 3.60 5.36 -17.95
N SER A 92 3.07 6.33 -17.21
CA SER A 92 3.52 6.67 -15.85
C SER A 92 2.32 6.74 -14.89
N PRO A 93 1.63 5.61 -14.64
CA PRO A 93 0.49 5.58 -13.74
C PRO A 93 0.91 5.89 -12.30
N LYS A 94 0.01 6.58 -11.57
CA LYS A 94 0.24 6.93 -10.16
C LYS A 94 -0.85 6.36 -9.29
N LEU A 95 -0.45 5.67 -8.21
CA LEU A 95 -1.33 5.14 -7.20
C LEU A 95 -1.09 5.87 -5.88
N GLU A 96 -2.14 6.48 -5.33
CA GLU A 96 -2.10 7.22 -4.07
C GLU A 96 -3.23 6.75 -3.14
N ASN A 97 -2.91 6.33 -1.93
CA ASN A 97 -3.89 5.82 -0.95
C ASN A 97 -4.76 4.69 -1.53
N VAL A 98 -4.13 3.66 -2.10
CA VAL A 98 -4.82 2.55 -2.77
C VAL A 98 -4.65 1.27 -1.98
N LEU A 99 -5.75 0.56 -1.75
CA LEU A 99 -5.74 -0.79 -1.18
C LEU A 99 -5.97 -1.82 -2.29
N ILE A 100 -5.05 -2.78 -2.42
CA ILE A 100 -5.13 -3.90 -3.37
C ILE A 100 -5.05 -5.20 -2.58
N HIS A 101 -6.16 -5.95 -2.51
CA HIS A 101 -6.17 -7.17 -1.70
C HIS A 101 -7.04 -8.29 -2.28
N ASN A 102 -6.72 -9.52 -1.90
CA ASN A 102 -7.47 -10.72 -2.31
C ASN A 102 -7.63 -10.88 -3.85
N ASN A 103 -6.69 -10.35 -4.64
CA ASN A 103 -6.72 -10.56 -6.08
C ASN A 103 -5.87 -11.78 -6.45
N THR A 104 -6.24 -12.44 -7.53
CA THR A 104 -5.56 -13.66 -7.98
C THR A 104 -5.12 -13.56 -9.43
N ALA A 105 -3.84 -13.86 -9.66
CA ALA A 105 -3.30 -14.01 -11.01
C ALA A 105 -3.05 -15.48 -11.36
N GLY A 106 -3.49 -15.88 -12.53
CA GLY A 106 -3.22 -17.22 -13.06
C GLY A 106 -1.75 -17.48 -13.39
N SER A 107 -0.97 -16.43 -13.59
CA SER A 107 0.46 -16.47 -13.85
C SER A 107 1.22 -15.54 -12.92
N PHE A 108 1.32 -14.26 -13.22
CA PHE A 108 2.20 -13.31 -12.55
C PHE A 108 1.46 -12.09 -12.00
N GLY A 109 1.98 -11.53 -10.90
CA GLY A 109 1.46 -10.29 -10.31
C GLY A 109 0.08 -10.44 -9.71
N GLY A 110 -0.05 -11.06 -8.55
CA GLY A 110 -1.35 -11.24 -7.87
C GLY A 110 -2.07 -9.92 -7.66
N GLY A 111 -1.38 -8.93 -7.06
CA GLY A 111 -1.85 -7.56 -6.97
C GLY A 111 -1.63 -6.81 -8.28
N ILE A 112 -0.38 -6.70 -8.72
CA ILE A 112 0.04 -5.89 -9.87
C ILE A 112 0.99 -6.67 -10.79
N TYR A 113 0.70 -6.66 -12.09
CA TYR A 113 1.67 -6.95 -13.14
C TYR A 113 2.18 -5.63 -13.73
N CYS A 114 3.47 -5.37 -13.64
CA CYS A 114 4.07 -4.11 -14.05
C CYS A 114 5.04 -4.34 -15.23
N GLY A 115 4.57 -4.06 -16.45
CA GLY A 115 5.39 -3.90 -17.64
C GLY A 115 5.61 -2.42 -18.01
N ALA A 116 5.33 -1.49 -17.07
CA ALA A 116 5.51 -0.05 -17.22
C ALA A 116 6.75 0.40 -16.43
N GLN A 117 7.57 1.25 -17.02
CA GLN A 117 8.85 1.67 -16.44
C GLN A 117 8.74 2.78 -15.38
N HIS A 118 7.63 3.52 -15.32
CA HIS A 118 7.53 4.77 -14.55
C HIS A 118 6.37 4.79 -13.54
N MET A 119 5.92 3.65 -13.09
CA MET A 119 4.85 3.58 -12.09
C MET A 119 5.28 4.20 -10.75
N SER A 120 4.42 4.94 -10.10
CA SER A 120 4.65 5.39 -8.72
C SER A 120 3.55 4.93 -7.78
N LEU A 121 3.96 4.39 -6.63
CA LEU A 121 3.09 3.99 -5.53
C LEU A 121 3.42 4.82 -4.30
N THR A 122 2.44 5.54 -3.77
CA THR A 122 2.59 6.31 -2.54
C THR A 122 1.42 6.00 -1.62
N ASN A 123 1.71 5.61 -0.39
CA ASN A 123 0.69 5.22 0.59
C ASN A 123 -0.22 4.11 0.03
N VAL A 124 0.36 3.01 -0.44
CA VAL A 124 -0.38 1.87 -1.00
C VAL A 124 -0.27 0.68 -0.04
N THR A 125 -1.36 -0.04 0.14
CA THR A 125 -1.35 -1.34 0.83
C THR A 125 -1.68 -2.44 -0.18
N ILE A 126 -0.76 -3.40 -0.36
CA ILE A 126 -0.95 -4.58 -1.18
C ILE A 126 -0.83 -5.80 -0.27
N THR A 127 -1.93 -6.53 -0.10
CA THR A 127 -1.98 -7.61 0.88
C THR A 127 -2.91 -8.74 0.43
N GLU A 128 -2.62 -9.97 0.89
CA GLU A 128 -3.47 -11.16 0.62
C GLU A 128 -3.72 -11.41 -0.88
N ASN A 129 -2.83 -10.97 -1.77
CA ASN A 129 -2.93 -11.29 -3.19
C ASN A 129 -2.12 -12.53 -3.53
N SER A 130 -2.52 -13.24 -4.58
CA SER A 130 -1.85 -14.48 -4.97
C SER A 130 -1.59 -14.59 -6.47
N SER A 131 -0.46 -15.22 -6.81
CA SER A 131 -0.11 -15.58 -8.18
C SER A 131 0.43 -17.01 -8.25
N ASN A 132 0.32 -17.65 -9.40
CA ASN A 132 0.81 -19.03 -9.55
C ASN A 132 2.31 -19.11 -9.85
N ALA A 133 2.93 -18.05 -10.39
CA ALA A 133 4.30 -18.13 -10.87
C ALA A 133 5.26 -17.11 -10.24
N GLY A 134 4.79 -15.96 -9.76
CA GLY A 134 5.65 -14.99 -9.06
C GLY A 134 5.07 -13.62 -8.89
N GLY A 135 5.58 -12.89 -7.88
CA GLY A 135 5.09 -11.58 -7.49
C GLY A 135 3.65 -11.64 -6.97
N GLY A 136 3.47 -12.18 -5.78
CA GLY A 136 2.15 -12.17 -5.14
C GLY A 136 1.62 -10.76 -5.02
N SER A 137 2.48 -9.83 -4.60
CA SER A 137 2.15 -8.42 -4.62
C SER A 137 2.41 -7.80 -5.99
N ILE A 138 3.68 -7.72 -6.44
CA ILE A 138 4.04 -7.10 -7.72
C ILE A 138 5.00 -7.99 -8.50
N TYR A 139 4.70 -8.18 -9.79
CA TYR A 139 5.64 -8.73 -10.77
C TYR A 139 6.11 -7.61 -11.70
N PHE A 140 7.42 -7.38 -11.75
CA PHE A 140 8.06 -6.43 -12.66
C PHE A 140 8.59 -7.17 -13.90
N ALA A 141 8.06 -6.84 -15.08
CA ALA A 141 8.44 -7.40 -16.35
C ALA A 141 9.22 -6.39 -17.17
N TYR A 142 10.54 -6.52 -17.18
CA TYR A 142 11.40 -5.67 -18.00
C TYR A 142 11.68 -6.40 -19.31
N GLN A 143 11.04 -5.96 -20.38
CA GLN A 143 11.29 -6.45 -21.74
C GLN A 143 11.53 -5.25 -22.65
N ASN A 144 12.72 -5.17 -23.24
CA ASN A 144 13.10 -4.13 -24.20
C ASN A 144 12.95 -2.71 -23.64
N SER A 145 13.66 -2.38 -22.58
CA SER A 145 13.67 -1.02 -22.04
C SER A 145 14.36 -0.08 -23.04
N ASP A 146 13.61 0.91 -23.52
CA ASP A 146 14.23 2.12 -24.01
C ASP A 146 15.05 2.73 -22.86
N ASP A 147 16.21 3.23 -23.16
CA ASP A 147 17.31 3.75 -22.35
C ASP A 147 16.89 4.83 -21.32
N SER A 148 15.82 4.60 -20.55
CA SER A 148 15.38 5.55 -19.54
C SER A 148 15.81 5.08 -18.14
N ASP A 149 16.57 5.93 -17.43
CA ASP A 149 16.95 5.77 -16.02
C ASP A 149 15.74 5.78 -15.05
N GLU A 150 14.52 5.80 -15.58
CA GLU A 150 13.29 5.91 -14.78
C GLU A 150 12.73 4.52 -14.47
N ARG A 151 12.59 4.23 -13.21
CA ARG A 151 12.10 2.97 -12.65
C ARG A 151 10.85 3.19 -11.79
N PRO A 152 10.05 2.15 -11.50
CA PRO A 152 8.98 2.25 -10.51
C PRO A 152 9.50 2.74 -9.17
N ILE A 153 8.79 3.70 -8.57
CA ILE A 153 9.11 4.28 -7.26
C ILE A 153 8.00 3.93 -6.27
N ILE A 154 8.41 3.37 -5.14
CA ILE A 154 7.50 2.93 -4.08
C ILE A 154 7.88 3.63 -2.77
N THR A 155 6.93 4.31 -2.16
CA THR A 155 7.14 5.03 -0.90
C THR A 155 5.94 4.90 0.04
N ASN A 156 6.19 4.87 1.35
CA ASN A 156 5.16 4.83 2.40
C ASN A 156 4.13 3.71 2.22
N SER A 157 4.55 2.55 1.76
CA SER A 157 3.63 1.48 1.35
C SER A 157 3.76 0.23 2.20
N ILE A 158 2.76 -0.63 2.20
CA ILE A 158 2.73 -1.90 2.91
C ILE A 158 2.57 -3.03 1.91
N PHE A 159 3.45 -4.04 2.03
CA PHE A 159 3.44 -5.30 1.29
C PHE A 159 3.45 -6.43 2.31
N TRP A 160 2.33 -7.16 2.43
CA TRP A 160 2.16 -8.11 3.52
C TRP A 160 1.24 -9.27 3.13
N ASP A 161 1.61 -10.48 3.49
CA ASP A 161 0.79 -11.68 3.29
C ASP A 161 0.41 -11.96 1.82
N ASN A 162 1.31 -11.62 0.86
CA ASN A 162 1.13 -11.94 -0.54
C ASN A 162 1.89 -13.22 -0.92
N SER A 163 1.36 -14.02 -1.83
CA SER A 163 1.90 -15.34 -2.18
C SER A 163 2.17 -15.47 -3.68
N PRO A 164 3.30 -16.09 -4.06
CA PRO A 164 4.30 -16.83 -3.26
C PRO A 164 5.37 -15.96 -2.60
N GLN A 165 5.60 -14.74 -3.01
CA GLN A 165 6.50 -13.75 -2.44
C GLN A 165 6.01 -12.33 -2.78
N GLU A 166 6.54 -11.31 -2.11
CA GLU A 166 6.10 -9.94 -2.34
C GLU A 166 6.45 -9.48 -3.76
N PHE A 167 7.72 -9.60 -4.15
CA PHE A 167 8.18 -9.06 -5.42
C PHE A 167 8.87 -10.12 -6.29
N TYR A 168 8.63 -10.03 -7.59
CA TYR A 168 9.40 -10.77 -8.59
C TYR A 168 9.86 -9.80 -9.68
N SER A 169 11.15 -9.72 -9.91
CA SER A 169 11.76 -8.91 -10.96
C SER A 169 12.29 -9.82 -12.06
N TYR A 170 11.79 -9.65 -13.27
CA TYR A 170 12.20 -10.39 -14.45
C TYR A 170 12.88 -9.46 -15.46
N ASP A 171 14.18 -9.61 -15.58
CA ASP A 171 15.02 -8.86 -16.53
C ASP A 171 16.05 -9.82 -17.17
N PRO A 172 15.62 -10.62 -18.16
CA PRO A 172 16.46 -11.67 -18.74
C PRO A 172 17.67 -11.14 -19.50
N ASP A 173 17.59 -9.93 -20.01
CA ASP A 173 18.63 -9.32 -20.85
C ASP A 173 19.62 -8.49 -20.00
N GLY A 174 19.28 -8.14 -18.76
CA GLY A 174 20.13 -7.39 -17.83
C GLY A 174 20.39 -5.95 -18.28
N GLU A 175 19.45 -5.36 -18.99
CA GLU A 175 19.58 -4.03 -19.57
C GLU A 175 19.16 -2.91 -18.65
N VAL A 176 18.49 -3.22 -17.52
CA VAL A 176 17.96 -2.21 -16.59
C VAL A 176 18.82 -2.11 -15.33
N GLU A 177 19.38 -0.93 -15.04
CA GLU A 177 20.01 -0.66 -13.75
C GLU A 177 18.95 -0.45 -12.66
N GLY A 178 18.70 -1.49 -11.85
CA GLY A 178 17.77 -1.45 -10.73
C GLY A 178 16.29 -1.59 -11.14
N SER A 179 15.69 -2.66 -10.71
CA SER A 179 14.34 -3.02 -11.14
C SER A 179 13.25 -2.08 -10.63
N PHE A 180 13.36 -1.62 -9.40
CA PHE A 180 12.48 -0.63 -8.78
C PHE A 180 13.19 0.05 -7.61
N GLU A 181 12.68 1.17 -7.15
CA GLU A 181 13.14 1.83 -5.93
C GLU A 181 12.06 1.76 -4.86
N ILE A 182 12.44 1.36 -3.63
CA ILE A 182 11.53 1.27 -2.50
C ILE A 182 12.14 1.90 -1.25
N SER A 183 11.38 2.77 -0.59
CA SER A 183 11.79 3.46 0.63
C SER A 183 10.62 3.69 1.59
N TYR A 184 10.91 3.80 2.89
CA TYR A 184 9.93 4.07 3.93
C TYR A 184 8.68 3.20 3.83
N SER A 185 8.87 1.91 3.54
CA SER A 185 7.80 0.95 3.33
C SER A 185 7.94 -0.24 4.26
N ASN A 186 6.84 -0.92 4.54
CA ASN A 186 6.83 -2.15 5.31
C ASN A 186 6.70 -3.34 4.36
N ILE A 187 7.69 -4.23 4.37
CA ILE A 187 7.76 -5.36 3.47
C ILE A 187 7.96 -6.64 4.29
N GLU A 188 7.01 -7.57 4.21
CA GLU A 188 7.13 -8.86 4.85
C GLU A 188 8.37 -9.62 4.35
N ASN A 189 9.17 -10.11 5.28
CA ASN A 189 10.48 -10.75 5.05
C ASN A 189 11.53 -9.83 4.37
N GLY A 190 11.28 -8.52 4.26
CA GLY A 190 12.23 -7.55 3.75
C GLY A 190 12.76 -7.89 2.36
N GLN A 191 14.09 -7.84 2.18
CA GLN A 191 14.74 -8.17 0.90
C GLN A 191 14.64 -9.66 0.55
N ASP A 192 14.44 -10.55 1.52
CA ASP A 192 14.33 -12.00 1.28
C ASP A 192 13.02 -12.35 0.53
N SER A 193 12.06 -11.42 0.49
CA SER A 193 10.82 -11.56 -0.28
C SER A 193 10.91 -11.10 -1.73
N VAL A 194 12.10 -10.71 -2.19
CA VAL A 194 12.35 -10.29 -3.57
C VAL A 194 13.04 -11.41 -4.34
N VAL A 195 12.42 -11.89 -5.41
CA VAL A 195 13.06 -12.79 -6.37
C VAL A 195 13.53 -11.98 -7.57
N VAL A 196 14.80 -12.11 -7.91
CA VAL A 196 15.39 -11.47 -9.09
C VAL A 196 15.77 -12.56 -10.09
N ASP A 197 15.17 -12.52 -11.28
CA ASP A 197 15.48 -13.38 -12.42
C ASP A 197 16.13 -12.53 -13.50
N GLY A 198 17.45 -12.50 -13.47
CA GLY A 198 18.30 -11.61 -14.27
C GLY A 198 19.33 -10.89 -13.40
N SER A 199 19.65 -9.63 -13.72
CA SER A 199 20.70 -8.86 -13.03
C SER A 199 20.21 -7.57 -12.37
N SER A 200 18.96 -7.20 -12.52
CA SER A 200 18.41 -5.93 -12.04
C SER A 200 17.92 -6.01 -10.60
N GLU A 201 18.84 -5.82 -9.67
CA GLU A 201 18.52 -5.73 -8.25
C GLU A 201 17.68 -4.47 -7.93
N PRO A 202 16.77 -4.52 -6.96
CA PRO A 202 16.04 -3.32 -6.53
C PRO A 202 16.95 -2.31 -5.86
N VAL A 203 16.65 -1.03 -6.01
CA VAL A 203 17.23 0.04 -5.21
C VAL A 203 16.52 0.09 -3.86
N TRP A 204 17.18 -0.47 -2.87
CA TRP A 204 16.64 -0.53 -1.50
C TRP A 204 16.98 0.74 -0.74
N GLY A 205 16.04 1.69 -0.71
CA GLY A 205 16.19 2.97 -0.03
C GLY A 205 16.14 2.87 1.50
N SER A 206 16.21 4.01 2.15
CA SER A 206 16.15 4.10 3.60
C SER A 206 14.74 3.93 4.15
N GLY A 207 14.64 3.59 5.46
CA GLY A 207 13.37 3.59 6.19
C GLY A 207 12.46 2.40 5.94
N ASN A 208 12.88 1.41 5.15
CA ASN A 208 12.14 0.16 5.00
C ASN A 208 12.23 -0.68 6.27
N ILE A 209 11.12 -1.29 6.65
CA ILE A 209 10.98 -2.13 7.84
C ILE A 209 10.25 -3.43 7.51
N ASP A 210 10.36 -4.39 8.41
CA ASP A 210 9.67 -5.69 8.36
C ASP A 210 9.05 -5.93 9.74
N VAL A 211 7.80 -5.55 9.90
CA VAL A 211 7.05 -5.71 11.15
C VAL A 211 5.58 -6.00 10.85
N ASP A 212 4.90 -6.71 11.75
CA ASP A 212 3.45 -6.91 11.65
C ASP A 212 2.73 -5.55 11.52
N PRO A 213 1.98 -5.33 10.46
CA PRO A 213 1.23 -4.07 10.27
C PRO A 213 0.23 -3.78 11.38
N MET A 214 -0.25 -4.79 12.08
CA MET A 214 -1.29 -4.69 13.12
C MET A 214 -2.58 -4.10 12.54
N PHE A 215 -3.09 -4.68 11.46
CA PHE A 215 -4.39 -4.32 10.91
C PHE A 215 -5.52 -4.59 11.90
N VAL A 216 -6.54 -3.75 11.90
CA VAL A 216 -7.67 -3.84 12.86
C VAL A 216 -8.45 -5.16 12.72
N ASP A 217 -8.85 -5.54 11.49
CA ASP A 217 -9.66 -6.74 11.24
C ASP A 217 -9.66 -7.11 9.74
N THR A 218 -8.63 -7.80 9.28
CA THR A 218 -8.50 -8.19 7.86
C THR A 218 -9.62 -9.15 7.43
N ALA A 219 -10.08 -10.01 8.35
CA ALA A 219 -11.15 -10.98 8.05
C ALA A 219 -12.47 -10.29 7.63
N ASN A 220 -12.70 -9.07 8.08
CA ASN A 220 -13.84 -8.24 7.69
C ASN A 220 -13.46 -7.10 6.73
N GLY A 221 -12.25 -7.13 6.17
CA GLY A 221 -11.78 -6.15 5.19
C GLY A 221 -11.39 -4.79 5.80
N ASN A 222 -11.08 -4.75 7.10
CA ASN A 222 -10.62 -3.54 7.78
C ASN A 222 -9.10 -3.55 7.91
N TYR A 223 -8.44 -2.90 6.96
CA TYR A 223 -6.99 -2.74 6.89
C TYR A 223 -6.49 -1.40 7.46
N ASN A 224 -7.30 -0.73 8.30
CA ASN A 224 -6.79 0.37 9.11
C ASN A 224 -5.78 -0.17 10.12
N LEU A 225 -4.80 0.66 10.48
CA LEU A 225 -3.82 0.31 11.49
C LEU A 225 -4.39 0.48 12.90
N LEU A 226 -3.99 -0.39 13.82
CA LEU A 226 -4.14 -0.10 15.25
C LEU A 226 -3.17 1.03 15.66
N ALA A 227 -3.54 1.85 16.62
CA ALA A 227 -2.69 2.93 17.16
C ALA A 227 -1.33 2.43 17.69
N SER A 228 -1.26 1.15 18.08
CA SER A 228 -0.02 0.47 18.51
C SER A 228 0.88 0.04 17.36
N SER A 229 0.43 0.10 16.11
CA SER A 229 1.25 -0.27 14.96
C SER A 229 2.51 0.58 14.85
N GLN A 230 3.63 -0.07 14.58
CA GLN A 230 4.90 0.64 14.34
C GLN A 230 4.93 1.39 13.01
N LEU A 231 3.91 1.22 12.15
CA LEU A 231 3.77 1.92 10.87
C LEU A 231 3.23 3.35 11.03
N ILE A 232 2.67 3.67 12.21
CA ILE A 232 2.21 5.02 12.56
C ILE A 232 3.40 5.99 12.59
N ASN A 233 3.28 7.12 11.90
CA ASN A 233 4.31 8.16 11.80
C ASN A 233 5.68 7.59 11.34
N ALA A 234 5.69 6.56 10.50
CA ALA A 234 6.88 5.86 10.05
C ALA A 234 7.25 6.11 8.57
N GLY A 235 6.38 6.76 7.80
CA GLY A 235 6.61 7.10 6.40
C GLY A 235 7.77 8.07 6.18
N HIS A 236 7.93 8.57 4.96
CA HIS A 236 9.00 9.49 4.59
C HIS A 236 8.96 10.77 5.46
N PRO A 237 10.11 11.25 5.99
CA PRO A 237 10.14 12.39 6.93
C PRO A 237 9.52 13.68 6.38
N ASP A 238 9.59 13.88 5.07
CA ASP A 238 9.04 15.09 4.40
C ASP A 238 7.60 14.89 3.93
N SER A 239 6.98 13.72 4.20
CA SER A 239 5.58 13.44 3.89
C SER A 239 4.73 13.60 5.13
N THR A 240 3.53 14.18 4.96
CA THR A 240 2.59 14.39 6.07
C THR A 240 1.20 13.86 5.72
N ASP A 241 0.51 13.37 6.74
CA ASP A 241 -0.91 13.04 6.67
C ASP A 241 -1.79 14.30 6.77
N SER A 242 -3.08 14.15 6.56
CA SER A 242 -4.00 15.29 6.51
C SER A 242 -4.19 16.01 7.86
N ASP A 243 -3.81 15.39 8.96
CA ASP A 243 -3.80 15.99 10.30
C ASP A 243 -2.50 16.76 10.59
N GLY A 244 -1.53 16.73 9.67
CA GLY A 244 -0.24 17.39 9.79
C GLY A 244 0.83 16.57 10.49
N SER A 245 0.54 15.35 10.93
CA SER A 245 1.52 14.41 11.44
C SER A 245 2.44 13.90 10.29
N ARG A 246 3.57 13.30 10.66
CA ARG A 246 4.38 12.56 9.67
C ARG A 246 3.55 11.43 9.09
N ALA A 247 3.68 11.20 7.80
CA ALA A 247 2.90 10.17 7.11
C ALA A 247 3.04 8.78 7.77
N ASP A 248 1.93 8.07 7.83
CA ASP A 248 1.91 6.64 8.11
C ASP A 248 2.34 5.84 6.87
N MET A 249 2.69 4.59 7.05
CA MET A 249 2.83 3.67 5.93
C MET A 249 1.47 3.03 5.61
N GLY A 250 1.16 2.91 4.32
CA GLY A 250 -0.06 2.25 3.84
C GLY A 250 -1.20 3.17 3.42
N ALA A 251 -2.29 2.56 2.94
CA ALA A 251 -3.41 3.24 2.29
C ALA A 251 -4.31 4.04 3.24
N TYR A 252 -4.30 3.70 4.53
CA TYR A 252 -5.21 4.27 5.52
C TYR A 252 -4.45 4.82 6.72
N PRO A 253 -4.15 6.12 6.74
CA PRO A 253 -3.47 6.72 7.87
C PRO A 253 -4.36 6.75 9.12
N TYR A 254 -3.76 6.61 10.29
CA TYR A 254 -4.42 6.81 11.58
C TYR A 254 -4.42 8.30 11.93
N LEU A 255 -5.45 9.01 11.54
CA LEU A 255 -5.55 10.45 11.78
C LEU A 255 -5.91 10.72 13.24
N ASN A 256 -5.17 11.63 13.87
CA ASN A 256 -5.36 11.96 15.27
C ASN A 256 -5.50 13.48 15.47
N SER A 257 -6.58 13.89 16.12
CA SER A 257 -6.83 15.31 16.42
C SER A 257 -6.19 15.79 17.73
N TYR A 258 -5.69 14.85 18.56
CA TYR A 258 -5.02 15.18 19.83
C TYR A 258 -3.50 15.20 19.61
N SER A 259 -2.84 16.22 20.14
CA SER A 259 -1.42 16.47 19.93
C SER A 259 -0.56 16.43 21.21
N GLY A 260 -1.05 15.81 22.25
CA GLY A 260 -0.35 15.74 23.54
C GLY A 260 -0.44 17.02 24.38
N PRO A 261 0.54 17.31 25.26
CA PRO A 261 1.83 16.61 25.47
C PRO A 261 1.77 15.38 26.38
N THR A 262 0.60 15.00 26.88
CA THR A 262 0.44 13.81 27.74
C THR A 262 -0.53 12.81 27.12
N TRP A 263 -0.04 11.60 26.86
CA TRP A 263 -0.80 10.52 26.24
C TRP A 263 -1.27 9.55 27.30
N TYR A 264 -2.56 9.25 27.33
CA TYR A 264 -3.18 8.46 28.39
C TYR A 264 -3.48 7.04 27.91
N ILE A 265 -3.13 6.08 28.78
CA ILE A 265 -3.27 4.65 28.52
C ILE A 265 -4.09 4.02 29.64
N THR A 266 -5.09 3.21 29.27
CA THR A 266 -5.87 2.41 30.22
C THR A 266 -6.15 1.01 29.67
N GLU A 267 -6.32 0.00 30.54
CA GLU A 267 -6.69 -1.36 30.08
C GLU A 267 -8.01 -1.41 29.31
N SER A 268 -8.93 -0.47 29.59
CA SER A 268 -10.21 -0.33 28.90
C SER A 268 -10.17 0.64 27.73
N GLY A 269 -8.99 1.16 27.38
CA GLY A 269 -8.78 2.06 26.25
C GLY A 269 -8.97 1.38 24.90
N ASN A 270 -8.84 2.14 23.83
CA ASN A 270 -9.11 1.69 22.48
C ASN A 270 -7.98 2.10 21.51
N ASP A 271 -7.35 1.12 20.84
CA ASP A 271 -6.31 1.38 19.85
C ASP A 271 -6.85 1.47 18.40
N THR A 272 -8.16 1.33 18.22
CA THR A 272 -8.75 1.39 16.87
C THR A 272 -9.12 2.82 16.46
N THR A 273 -9.64 3.61 17.41
CA THR A 273 -10.20 4.93 17.08
C THR A 273 -9.91 6.00 18.14
N ALA A 274 -9.32 5.64 19.30
CA ALA A 274 -9.05 6.61 20.35
C ALA A 274 -7.98 7.62 19.97
N THR A 275 -7.99 8.76 20.63
CA THR A 275 -7.02 9.84 20.38
C THR A 275 -5.84 9.83 21.34
N GLY A 276 -5.93 9.10 22.47
CA GLY A 276 -4.93 9.14 23.53
C GLY A 276 -5.07 10.31 24.48
N ALA A 277 -6.15 11.09 24.37
CA ALA A 277 -6.52 12.11 25.36
C ALA A 277 -7.03 11.47 26.66
N SER A 278 -7.12 12.23 27.76
CA SER A 278 -7.52 11.70 29.07
C SER A 278 -8.95 11.16 29.13
N ASP A 279 -9.82 11.64 28.28
CA ASP A 279 -11.22 11.22 28.13
C ASP A 279 -11.44 10.20 26.99
N ASP A 280 -10.39 9.93 26.19
CA ASP A 280 -10.39 8.99 25.07
C ASP A 280 -9.04 8.27 24.98
N PRO A 281 -8.66 7.46 26.01
CA PRO A 281 -7.32 6.91 26.15
C PRO A 281 -7.07 5.73 25.19
N PHE A 282 -5.81 5.56 24.82
CA PHE A 282 -5.33 4.34 24.17
C PHE A 282 -5.34 3.15 25.12
N ARG A 283 -5.32 1.95 24.54
CA ARG A 283 -5.22 0.71 25.28
C ARG A 283 -3.77 0.28 25.53
N SER A 284 -2.87 0.52 24.58
CA SER A 284 -1.48 0.08 24.63
C SER A 284 -0.52 1.25 24.91
N ILE A 285 0.56 0.98 25.63
CA ILE A 285 1.65 1.92 25.87
C ILE A 285 2.33 2.29 24.56
N GLN A 286 2.48 1.30 23.64
CA GLN A 286 3.08 1.55 22.33
C GLN A 286 2.29 2.60 21.52
N ALA A 287 0.96 2.62 21.60
CA ALA A 287 0.14 3.66 20.97
C ALA A 287 0.55 5.05 21.45
N GLY A 288 0.61 5.27 22.77
CA GLY A 288 1.06 6.54 23.32
C GLY A 288 2.46 6.93 22.84
N ILE A 289 3.37 5.97 22.77
CA ILE A 289 4.73 6.21 22.23
C ILE A 289 4.67 6.61 20.75
N ASN A 290 3.84 5.97 19.94
CA ASN A 290 3.75 6.23 18.50
C ASN A 290 3.31 7.66 18.17
N PHE A 291 2.46 8.25 19.00
CA PHE A 291 1.97 9.62 18.81
C PHE A 291 2.76 10.69 19.57
N SER A 292 3.66 10.28 20.48
CA SER A 292 4.46 11.25 21.25
C SER A 292 5.49 11.98 20.40
N SER A 293 5.77 13.22 20.79
CA SER A 293 6.93 14.01 20.37
C SER A 293 7.98 14.06 21.50
N ASP A 294 9.20 14.52 21.21
CA ASP A 294 10.22 14.73 22.25
C ASP A 294 9.69 15.64 23.36
N ALA A 295 10.01 15.28 24.59
CA ALA A 295 9.56 15.88 25.83
C ALA A 295 8.10 15.56 26.25
N ASP A 296 7.36 14.80 25.50
CA ASP A 296 6.02 14.33 25.88
C ASP A 296 6.08 13.27 27.01
N SER A 297 4.92 12.98 27.55
CA SER A 297 4.70 11.96 28.57
C SER A 297 3.64 10.95 28.12
N VAL A 298 3.91 9.66 28.35
CA VAL A 298 2.92 8.57 28.24
C VAL A 298 2.59 8.11 29.65
N THR A 299 1.35 8.25 30.08
CA THR A 299 0.88 7.92 31.42
C THR A 299 -0.09 6.75 31.37
N ALA A 300 0.32 5.62 31.96
CA ALA A 300 -0.50 4.42 32.03
C ALA A 300 -1.21 4.34 33.40
N ALA A 301 -2.53 4.18 33.38
CA ALA A 301 -3.30 3.88 34.58
C ALA A 301 -2.85 2.54 35.22
N ALA A 302 -3.19 2.33 36.48
CA ALA A 302 -2.89 1.05 37.14
C ALA A 302 -3.54 -0.11 36.39
N GLY A 303 -2.77 -1.12 36.01
CA GLY A 303 -3.23 -2.25 35.21
C GLY A 303 -2.07 -3.17 34.79
N THR A 304 -2.42 -4.18 33.99
CA THR A 304 -1.45 -5.14 33.43
C THR A 304 -1.37 -4.96 31.90
N TYR A 305 -0.25 -4.51 31.41
CA TYR A 305 0.00 -4.30 29.99
C TYR A 305 1.00 -5.35 29.47
N VAL A 306 0.52 -6.25 28.62
CA VAL A 306 1.34 -7.34 28.07
C VAL A 306 1.72 -6.97 26.64
N GLU A 307 2.83 -6.26 26.49
CA GLU A 307 3.33 -5.78 25.20
C GLU A 307 4.85 -5.56 25.24
N ASN A 308 5.47 -5.58 24.07
CA ASN A 308 6.85 -5.13 23.89
C ASN A 308 6.80 -3.68 23.38
N ILE A 309 7.45 -2.76 24.08
CA ILE A 309 7.47 -1.35 23.71
C ILE A 309 8.82 -0.97 23.09
N ASN A 310 8.75 -0.12 22.07
CA ASN A 310 9.90 0.48 21.40
C ASN A 310 9.78 2.00 21.45
N PHE A 311 10.74 2.68 22.06
CA PHE A 311 10.73 4.14 22.19
C PHE A 311 10.97 4.87 20.86
N ARG A 312 11.38 4.17 19.81
CA ARG A 312 11.57 4.72 18.45
C ARG A 312 12.50 5.95 18.40
N GLY A 313 13.48 5.99 19.31
CA GLY A 313 14.44 7.10 19.41
C GLY A 313 13.89 8.39 20.00
N ARG A 314 12.68 8.39 20.56
CA ARG A 314 12.05 9.57 21.16
C ARG A 314 12.50 9.81 22.59
N ASN A 315 12.71 11.06 22.96
CA ASN A 315 13.10 11.48 24.30
C ASN A 315 11.85 11.82 25.13
N ILE A 316 11.12 10.80 25.57
CA ILE A 316 9.83 10.90 26.24
C ILE A 316 9.88 10.27 27.63
N LYS A 317 8.89 10.60 28.46
CA LYS A 317 8.65 9.97 29.74
C LYS A 317 7.50 8.96 29.63
N VAL A 318 7.77 7.69 29.97
CA VAL A 318 6.71 6.67 30.13
C VAL A 318 6.60 6.33 31.61
N ALA A 319 5.41 6.48 32.19
CA ALA A 319 5.18 6.27 33.64
C ALA A 319 3.82 5.63 33.92
N GLY A 320 3.78 4.74 34.89
CA GLY A 320 2.54 4.31 35.54
C GLY A 320 2.09 5.32 36.59
N GLU A 321 0.77 5.47 36.78
CA GLU A 321 0.20 6.40 37.77
C GLU A 321 0.50 6.00 39.22
N ASN A 322 0.53 4.71 39.53
CA ASN A 322 0.87 4.21 40.85
C ASN A 322 1.64 2.89 40.77
N ARG A 323 2.66 2.76 41.60
CA ARG A 323 3.30 1.48 41.88
C ARG A 323 2.86 1.06 43.29
N GLU A 324 2.00 0.04 43.42
CA GLU A 324 1.79 -0.66 44.65
C GLU A 324 2.95 -1.60 45.03
#